data_e7f772003a4b48a71094586d36e57a21
#
_entry.id   e7f772003a4b48a71094586d36e57a21
#
_cell.length_a   1.000
_cell.length_b   1.000
_cell.length_c   1.000
_cell.angle_alpha   90.00
_cell.angle_beta   90.00
_cell.angle_gamma   90.00
#
_symmetry.space_group_name_H-M   'P 1'
#
loop_
_entity.id
_entity.type
_entity.pdbx_description
1 polymer ?
#
loop_
_entity_poly.entity_id
_entity_poly.type
_entity_poly.pdbx_seq_one_letter_code
_entity_poly.pdbx_strand_id
1 'polypeptide(L)'
;YRRIILQKNFRSRYNVLDATNEVFRKAMRPNVTELTYDPIDELICGREVEDGSPVEMHLLDVSPGEDGETIEALEAEAQVVIERIQALLNEQFDDGNGMRNYTYRDMVILLSAASNTAPKLVELLGRAGIPVFYDGAAAFFDLPEVKAVKALLSVIDNPLQDISLL
;
A
#
# COMPACT_ATOMS: atom_id res chain seq x y z
N TYR A 1 34.68 12.67 12.16
CA TYR A 1 33.26 12.37 11.99
C TYR A 1 32.94 11.03 12.66
N ARG A 2 31.84 10.95 13.44
CA ARG A 2 31.39 9.72 14.10
C ARG A 2 30.27 9.09 13.28
N ARG A 3 30.45 7.87 12.73
CA ARG A 3 29.40 7.08 12.07
C ARG A 3 28.61 6.35 13.14
N ILE A 4 27.29 6.50 13.12
CA ILE A 4 26.36 5.74 13.96
C ILE A 4 25.62 4.78 13.06
N ILE A 5 25.61 3.49 13.39
CA ILE A 5 24.97 2.44 12.62
C ILE A 5 23.70 2.05 13.36
N LEU A 6 22.56 2.10 12.65
CA LEU A 6 21.24 1.78 13.18
C LEU A 6 20.64 0.60 12.38
N GLN A 7 21.06 -0.62 12.69
CA GLN A 7 20.61 -1.83 11.99
C GLN A 7 19.35 -2.44 12.62
N LYS A 8 19.15 -2.30 13.94
CA LYS A 8 18.04 -2.92 14.65
C LYS A 8 16.71 -2.24 14.34
N ASN A 9 15.79 -3.03 13.78
CA ASN A 9 14.42 -2.64 13.52
C ASN A 9 13.50 -3.33 14.54
N PHE A 10 12.78 -2.53 15.33
CA PHE A 10 11.85 -3.01 16.37
C PHE A 10 10.38 -2.99 15.92
N ARG A 11 10.10 -2.51 14.71
CA ARG A 11 8.74 -2.39 14.17
C ARG A 11 8.35 -3.63 13.38
N SER A 12 9.21 -4.01 12.44
CA SER A 12 8.92 -5.09 11.48
C SER A 12 9.27 -6.45 12.06
N ARG A 13 8.60 -7.47 11.58
CA ARG A 13 8.88 -8.86 11.89
C ARG A 13 10.10 -9.37 11.10
N TYR A 14 10.70 -10.47 11.56
CA TYR A 14 11.90 -11.05 10.96
C TYR A 14 11.73 -11.33 9.47
N ASN A 15 10.65 -12.03 9.08
CA ASN A 15 10.41 -12.42 7.69
C ASN A 15 10.32 -11.24 6.73
N VAL A 16 9.77 -10.10 7.18
CA VAL A 16 9.69 -8.87 6.38
C VAL A 16 11.10 -8.28 6.19
N LEU A 17 11.91 -8.28 7.24
CA LEU A 17 13.27 -7.76 7.18
C LEU A 17 14.17 -8.65 6.33
N ASP A 18 14.04 -9.97 6.47
CA ASP A 18 14.81 -10.95 5.70
C ASP A 18 14.48 -10.85 4.21
N ALA A 19 13.19 -10.81 3.86
CA ALA A 19 12.77 -10.58 2.48
C ALA A 19 13.28 -9.25 1.92
N THR A 20 13.27 -8.20 2.73
CA THR A 20 13.80 -6.88 2.36
C THR A 20 15.31 -6.96 2.08
N ASN A 21 16.08 -7.56 3.00
CA ASN A 21 17.52 -7.74 2.85
C ASN A 21 17.83 -8.57 1.59
N GLU A 22 17.06 -9.64 1.32
CA GLU A 22 17.24 -10.47 0.14
C GLU A 22 17.02 -9.71 -1.18
N VAL A 23 15.99 -8.86 -1.23
CA VAL A 23 15.76 -7.99 -2.39
C VAL A 23 16.94 -7.03 -2.57
N PHE A 24 17.41 -6.38 -1.51
CA PHE A 24 18.52 -5.42 -1.61
C PHE A 24 19.85 -6.10 -1.95
N ARG A 25 20.15 -7.29 -1.42
CA ARG A 25 21.34 -8.07 -1.82
C ARG A 25 21.35 -8.39 -3.32
N LYS A 26 20.16 -8.60 -3.92
CA LYS A 26 20.02 -8.88 -5.35
C LYS A 26 20.04 -7.62 -6.20
N ALA A 27 19.43 -6.54 -5.75
CA ALA A 27 19.29 -5.29 -6.48
C ALA A 27 20.56 -4.44 -6.41
N MET A 28 21.19 -4.34 -5.23
CA MET A 28 22.37 -3.48 -5.02
C MET A 28 23.66 -4.29 -5.21
N ARG A 29 24.00 -4.49 -6.47
CA ARG A 29 25.24 -5.17 -6.89
C ARG A 29 26.13 -4.19 -7.66
N PRO A 30 27.46 -4.29 -7.56
CA PRO A 30 28.39 -3.38 -8.23
C PRO A 30 28.23 -3.29 -9.75
N ASN A 31 27.68 -4.33 -10.38
CA ASN A 31 27.39 -4.36 -11.81
C ASN A 31 26.03 -3.78 -12.21
N VAL A 32 25.18 -3.45 -11.25
CA VAL A 32 23.82 -2.92 -11.46
C VAL A 32 23.72 -1.51 -10.89
N THR A 33 24.32 -1.28 -9.74
CA THR A 33 24.34 0.00 -9.03
C THR A 33 25.76 0.33 -8.60
N GLU A 34 26.05 1.61 -8.35
CA GLU A 34 27.34 2.03 -7.78
C GLU A 34 27.50 1.71 -6.28
N LEU A 35 26.44 1.16 -5.68
CA LEU A 35 26.35 0.83 -4.26
C LEU A 35 26.39 -0.67 -4.06
N THR A 36 27.06 -1.10 -2.98
CA THR A 36 27.04 -2.48 -2.48
C THR A 36 26.18 -2.53 -1.23
N TYR A 37 25.42 -3.61 -1.09
CA TYR A 37 24.67 -3.90 0.12
C TYR A 37 25.50 -4.82 1.01
N ASP A 38 26.18 -4.24 1.96
CA ASP A 38 27.10 -4.96 2.86
C ASP A 38 26.36 -5.40 4.15
N PRO A 39 26.92 -6.34 4.93
CA PRO A 39 26.32 -6.79 6.20
C PRO A 39 26.05 -5.67 7.21
N ILE A 40 26.75 -4.54 7.05
CA ILE A 40 26.53 -3.34 7.88
C ILE A 40 25.26 -2.57 7.52
N ASP A 41 24.72 -2.79 6.30
CA ASP A 41 23.53 -2.14 5.79
C ASP A 41 22.28 -3.02 6.00
N GLU A 42 22.46 -4.30 6.37
CA GLU A 42 21.37 -5.22 6.61
C GLU A 42 20.54 -4.84 7.83
N LEU A 43 19.22 -4.97 7.67
CA LEU A 43 18.27 -4.77 8.75
C LEU A 43 18.23 -6.00 9.67
N ILE A 44 18.38 -5.78 10.96
CA ILE A 44 18.37 -6.83 11.99
C ILE A 44 17.08 -6.72 12.79
N CYS A 45 16.36 -7.83 12.96
CA CYS A 45 15.19 -7.87 13.81
C CYS A 45 15.58 -7.60 15.27
N GLY A 46 14.94 -6.59 15.87
CA GLY A 46 15.11 -6.26 17.28
C GLY A 46 14.00 -6.80 18.18
N ARG A 47 13.01 -7.52 17.60
CA ARG A 47 11.89 -8.13 18.33
C ARG A 47 12.25 -9.55 18.74
N GLU A 48 11.75 -9.99 19.90
CA GLU A 48 11.94 -11.34 20.43
C GLU A 48 10.81 -12.32 20.03
N VAL A 49 9.89 -11.87 19.15
CA VAL A 49 8.73 -12.68 18.73
C VAL A 49 9.11 -13.50 17.49
N GLU A 50 8.92 -14.81 17.58
CA GLU A 50 9.06 -15.70 16.42
C GLU A 50 7.97 -15.40 15.38
N ASP A 51 8.36 -15.43 14.13
CA ASP A 51 7.51 -15.10 13.00
C ASP A 51 7.12 -16.31 12.19
N GLY A 52 5.81 -16.42 11.94
CA GLY A 52 5.28 -17.54 11.20
C GLY A 52 4.88 -17.27 9.74
N SER A 53 4.53 -16.03 9.41
CA SER A 53 3.95 -15.75 8.08
C SER A 53 5.02 -15.36 7.06
N PRO A 54 5.14 -16.08 5.94
CA PRO A 54 6.07 -15.71 4.86
C PRO A 54 5.65 -14.41 4.18
N VAL A 55 6.61 -13.76 3.51
CA VAL A 55 6.32 -12.71 2.53
C VAL A 55 5.88 -13.39 1.23
N GLU A 56 4.72 -13.02 0.73
CA GLU A 56 4.15 -13.54 -0.50
C GLU A 56 4.36 -12.55 -1.65
N MET A 57 4.65 -13.06 -2.84
CA MET A 57 4.71 -12.28 -4.07
C MET A 57 3.80 -12.93 -5.10
N HIS A 58 2.81 -12.18 -5.58
CA HIS A 58 1.88 -12.63 -6.60
C HIS A 58 2.25 -11.96 -7.94
N LEU A 59 2.48 -12.80 -8.95
CA LEU A 59 2.74 -12.34 -10.32
C LEU A 59 1.52 -12.65 -11.17
N LEU A 60 0.99 -11.61 -11.82
CA LEU A 60 -0.20 -11.69 -12.66
C LEU A 60 0.21 -11.53 -14.12
N ASP A 61 -0.18 -12.47 -14.95
CA ASP A 61 -0.13 -12.32 -16.39
C ASP A 61 -1.47 -11.75 -16.88
N VAL A 62 -1.43 -10.49 -17.33
CA VAL A 62 -2.58 -9.75 -17.83
C VAL A 62 -2.58 -9.64 -19.36
N SER A 63 -1.81 -10.51 -20.04
CA SER A 63 -1.84 -10.61 -21.48
C SER A 63 -3.25 -10.96 -21.97
N PRO A 64 -3.69 -10.46 -23.14
CA PRO A 64 -4.98 -10.84 -23.73
C PRO A 64 -5.08 -12.36 -23.88
N GLY A 65 -6.15 -12.95 -23.37
CA GLY A 65 -6.44 -14.37 -23.58
C GLY A 65 -6.62 -14.73 -25.05
N GLU A 66 -6.65 -16.01 -25.38
CA GLU A 66 -6.89 -16.52 -26.75
C GLU A 66 -8.24 -16.00 -27.31
N ASP A 67 -9.21 -15.69 -26.45
CA ASP A 67 -10.53 -15.17 -26.80
C ASP A 67 -10.55 -13.64 -26.94
N GLY A 68 -9.42 -12.95 -26.78
CA GLY A 68 -9.30 -11.49 -26.92
C GLY A 68 -9.89 -10.68 -25.76
N GLU A 69 -10.33 -11.32 -24.68
CA GLU A 69 -10.77 -10.63 -23.47
C GLU A 69 -9.56 -10.05 -22.73
N THR A 70 -9.55 -8.74 -22.57
CA THR A 70 -8.54 -8.03 -21.79
C THR A 70 -9.12 -7.64 -20.44
N ILE A 71 -8.65 -8.30 -19.38
CA ILE A 71 -8.95 -7.84 -18.01
C ILE A 71 -8.06 -6.65 -17.73
N GLU A 72 -8.63 -5.54 -17.24
CA GLU A 72 -7.80 -4.43 -16.79
C GLU A 72 -6.84 -4.91 -15.67
N ALA A 73 -5.56 -4.54 -15.75
CA ALA A 73 -4.55 -4.97 -14.81
C ALA A 73 -4.95 -4.71 -13.35
N LEU A 74 -5.56 -3.56 -13.08
CA LEU A 74 -6.04 -3.21 -11.74
C LEU A 74 -7.20 -4.12 -11.26
N GLU A 75 -8.04 -4.59 -12.17
CA GLU A 75 -9.12 -5.52 -11.79
C GLU A 75 -8.56 -6.89 -11.44
N ALA A 76 -7.57 -7.36 -12.19
CA ALA A 76 -6.86 -8.60 -11.87
C ALA A 76 -6.11 -8.51 -10.54
N GLU A 77 -5.41 -7.40 -10.29
CA GLU A 77 -4.75 -7.13 -9.00
C GLU A 77 -5.76 -7.10 -7.85
N ALA A 78 -6.89 -6.40 -8.04
CA ALA A 78 -7.95 -6.32 -7.03
C ALA A 78 -8.53 -7.68 -6.70
N GLN A 79 -8.72 -8.56 -7.69
CA GLN A 79 -9.24 -9.91 -7.49
C GLN A 79 -8.31 -10.73 -6.58
N VAL A 80 -7.00 -10.70 -6.83
CA VAL A 80 -6.01 -11.39 -5.98
C VAL A 80 -6.02 -10.85 -4.56
N VAL A 81 -6.10 -9.52 -4.41
CA VAL A 81 -6.19 -8.88 -3.09
C VAL A 81 -7.46 -9.32 -2.36
N ILE A 82 -8.61 -9.36 -3.04
CA ILE A 82 -9.89 -9.81 -2.47
C ILE A 82 -9.77 -11.25 -1.97
N GLU A 83 -9.27 -12.16 -2.80
CA GLU A 83 -9.10 -13.57 -2.45
C GLU A 83 -8.16 -13.73 -1.25
N ARG A 84 -7.04 -13.00 -1.23
CA ARG A 84 -6.09 -13.07 -0.10
C ARG A 84 -6.67 -12.51 1.19
N ILE A 85 -7.41 -11.40 1.14
CA ILE A 85 -8.13 -10.86 2.31
C ILE A 85 -9.12 -11.90 2.86
N GLN A 86 -9.91 -12.51 1.98
CA GLN A 86 -10.90 -13.51 2.38
C GLN A 86 -10.24 -14.77 2.99
N ALA A 87 -9.10 -15.19 2.46
CA ALA A 87 -8.32 -16.28 3.03
C ALA A 87 -7.79 -15.93 4.43
N LEU A 88 -7.19 -14.74 4.58
CA LEU A 88 -6.64 -14.26 5.84
C LEU A 88 -7.68 -14.19 6.97
N LEU A 89 -8.93 -13.85 6.68
CA LEU A 89 -9.99 -13.82 7.70
C LEU A 89 -10.25 -15.17 8.36
N ASN A 90 -9.83 -16.28 7.72
CA ASN A 90 -9.93 -17.63 8.24
C ASN A 90 -8.62 -18.12 8.89
N GLU A 91 -7.57 -17.31 8.85
CA GLU A 91 -6.28 -17.62 9.46
C GLU A 91 -6.15 -16.98 10.85
N GLN A 92 -5.21 -17.48 11.63
CA GLN A 92 -4.86 -16.93 12.95
C GLN A 92 -3.42 -16.45 12.97
N PHE A 93 -3.18 -15.44 13.79
CA PHE A 93 -1.82 -14.96 14.05
C PHE A 93 -1.66 -14.57 15.52
N ASP A 94 -0.41 -14.54 15.97
CA ASP A 94 -0.06 -14.03 17.29
C ASP A 94 0.14 -12.49 17.22
N ASP A 95 -0.72 -11.75 17.91
CA ASP A 95 -0.64 -10.29 17.99
C ASP A 95 0.29 -9.80 19.11
N GLY A 96 0.93 -10.73 19.84
CA GLY A 96 1.77 -10.47 21.00
C GLY A 96 1.03 -10.62 22.33
N ASN A 97 -0.30 -10.80 22.30
CA ASN A 97 -1.14 -11.10 23.45
C ASN A 97 -1.76 -12.49 23.35
N GLY A 98 -1.54 -13.19 22.24
CA GLY A 98 -2.02 -14.52 21.95
C GLY A 98 -2.52 -14.70 20.53
N MET A 99 -2.96 -15.92 20.23
CA MET A 99 -3.51 -16.28 18.92
C MET A 99 -4.92 -15.73 18.75
N ARG A 100 -5.16 -15.01 17.66
CA ARG A 100 -6.49 -14.54 17.24
C ARG A 100 -6.66 -14.56 15.73
N ASN A 101 -7.89 -14.54 15.26
CA ASN A 101 -8.19 -14.42 13.83
C ASN A 101 -7.85 -13.01 13.33
N TYR A 102 -7.46 -12.94 12.05
CA TYR A 102 -7.36 -11.66 11.36
C TYR A 102 -8.73 -10.98 11.25
N THR A 103 -8.71 -9.67 11.30
CA THR A 103 -9.85 -8.80 11.01
C THR A 103 -9.46 -7.79 9.92
N TYR A 104 -10.42 -7.14 9.29
CA TYR A 104 -10.13 -6.11 8.28
C TYR A 104 -9.22 -4.98 8.79
N ARG A 105 -9.24 -4.69 10.10
CA ARG A 105 -8.40 -3.67 10.73
C ARG A 105 -6.92 -4.04 10.82
N ASP A 106 -6.62 -5.31 10.65
CA ASP A 106 -5.24 -5.81 10.68
C ASP A 106 -4.55 -5.73 9.32
N MET A 107 -5.29 -5.32 8.28
CA MET A 107 -4.83 -5.32 6.89
C MET A 107 -4.71 -3.91 6.36
N VAL A 108 -3.62 -3.63 5.65
CA VAL A 108 -3.37 -2.34 5.00
C VAL A 108 -2.88 -2.58 3.58
N ILE A 109 -3.45 -1.84 2.64
CA ILE A 109 -3.00 -1.82 1.24
C ILE A 109 -2.21 -0.53 1.02
N LEU A 110 -0.96 -0.66 0.60
CA LEU A 110 -0.07 0.45 0.28
C LEU A 110 0.08 0.57 -1.23
N LEU A 111 -0.16 1.75 -1.76
CA LEU A 111 -0.10 2.06 -3.19
C LEU A 111 0.98 3.12 -3.45
N SER A 112 1.76 2.94 -4.51
CA SER A 112 2.77 3.93 -4.92
C SER A 112 2.16 5.21 -5.50
N ALA A 113 0.98 5.12 -6.13
CA ALA A 113 0.24 6.23 -6.74
C ALA A 113 -1.24 6.21 -6.27
N ALA A 114 -1.45 6.40 -4.96
CA ALA A 114 -2.75 6.21 -4.32
C ALA A 114 -3.84 7.12 -4.91
N SER A 115 -3.55 8.38 -5.26
CA SER A 115 -4.54 9.33 -5.76
C SER A 115 -5.31 8.84 -7.01
N ASN A 116 -4.64 8.10 -7.89
CA ASN A 116 -5.22 7.63 -9.14
C ASN A 116 -5.82 6.22 -9.01
N THR A 117 -5.19 5.37 -8.22
CA THR A 117 -5.52 3.93 -8.15
C THR A 117 -6.51 3.62 -7.02
N ALA A 118 -6.39 4.31 -5.88
CA ALA A 118 -7.19 4.00 -4.69
C ALA A 118 -8.71 4.13 -4.92
N PRO A 119 -9.25 5.15 -5.61
CA PRO A 119 -10.71 5.25 -5.79
C PRO A 119 -11.32 4.03 -6.49
N LYS A 120 -10.67 3.54 -7.56
CA LYS A 120 -11.12 2.36 -8.29
C LYS A 120 -10.98 1.09 -7.45
N LEU A 121 -9.86 0.96 -6.72
CA LEU A 121 -9.64 -0.18 -5.84
C LEU A 121 -10.67 -0.23 -4.69
N VAL A 122 -10.99 0.91 -4.08
CA VAL A 122 -12.05 1.03 -3.05
C VAL A 122 -13.40 0.58 -3.60
N GLU A 123 -13.72 0.97 -4.84
CA GLU A 123 -14.95 0.54 -5.51
C GLU A 123 -14.99 -0.97 -5.70
N LEU A 124 -13.91 -1.57 -6.21
CA LEU A 124 -13.82 -3.03 -6.44
C LEU A 124 -13.92 -3.83 -5.14
N LEU A 125 -13.20 -3.41 -4.10
CA LEU A 125 -13.28 -4.01 -2.77
C LEU A 125 -14.68 -3.88 -2.15
N GLY A 126 -15.31 -2.71 -2.31
CA GLY A 126 -16.68 -2.47 -1.85
C GLY A 126 -17.70 -3.35 -2.55
N ARG A 127 -17.57 -3.59 -3.86
CA ARG A 127 -18.40 -4.55 -4.61
C ARG A 127 -18.26 -5.98 -4.08
N ALA A 128 -17.07 -6.34 -3.60
CA ALA A 128 -16.81 -7.64 -2.97
C ALA A 128 -17.26 -7.71 -1.49
N GLY A 129 -17.89 -6.66 -0.96
CA GLY A 129 -18.35 -6.59 0.43
C GLY A 129 -17.25 -6.38 1.45
N ILE A 130 -16.05 -5.96 1.03
CA ILE A 130 -14.92 -5.68 1.92
C ILE A 130 -14.98 -4.21 2.37
N PRO A 131 -15.10 -3.94 3.68
CA PRO A 131 -15.11 -2.58 4.21
C PRO A 131 -13.72 -1.95 4.06
N VAL A 132 -13.66 -0.80 3.41
CA VAL A 132 -12.40 -0.07 3.16
C VAL A 132 -12.51 1.32 3.76
N PHE A 133 -11.44 1.76 4.41
CA PHE A 133 -11.23 3.15 4.77
C PHE A 133 -10.10 3.72 3.90
N TYR A 134 -10.39 4.79 3.17
CA TYR A 134 -9.41 5.52 2.39
C TYR A 134 -9.53 7.02 2.71
N ASP A 135 -8.48 7.57 3.29
CA ASP A 135 -8.37 9.00 3.57
C ASP A 135 -7.79 9.73 2.36
N GLY A 136 -8.62 9.89 1.35
CA GLY A 136 -8.29 10.68 0.16
C GLY A 136 -8.50 12.16 0.39
N ALA A 137 -7.65 12.81 1.18
CA ALA A 137 -7.77 14.25 1.50
C ALA A 137 -7.92 15.14 0.25
N ALA A 138 -7.42 14.71 -0.91
CA ALA A 138 -7.64 15.40 -2.19
C ALA A 138 -9.12 15.37 -2.64
N ALA A 139 -9.87 14.33 -2.34
CA ALA A 139 -11.26 14.19 -2.76
C ALA A 139 -12.21 15.17 -2.03
N PHE A 140 -11.90 15.58 -0.80
CA PHE A 140 -12.77 16.52 -0.07
C PHE A 140 -12.86 17.87 -0.77
N PHE A 141 -11.73 18.45 -1.19
CA PHE A 141 -11.70 19.74 -1.89
C PHE A 141 -12.21 19.66 -3.34
N ASP A 142 -12.34 18.46 -3.88
CA ASP A 142 -12.85 18.21 -5.22
C ASP A 142 -14.37 17.97 -5.27
N LEU A 143 -15.01 17.80 -4.12
CA LEU A 143 -16.46 17.68 -4.03
C LEU A 143 -17.13 18.94 -4.60
N PRO A 144 -18.20 18.80 -5.41
CA PRO A 144 -18.92 19.93 -6.02
C PRO A 144 -19.36 20.97 -4.99
N GLU A 145 -19.84 20.51 -3.83
CA GLU A 145 -20.31 21.33 -2.74
C GLU A 145 -19.17 22.18 -2.14
N VAL A 146 -18.00 21.57 -1.95
CA VAL A 146 -16.82 22.26 -1.43
C VAL A 146 -16.26 23.23 -2.45
N LYS A 147 -16.26 22.87 -3.74
CA LYS A 147 -15.89 23.77 -4.85
C LYS A 147 -16.80 24.98 -4.92
N ALA A 148 -18.11 24.79 -4.78
CA ALA A 148 -19.08 25.88 -4.78
C ALA A 148 -18.84 26.85 -3.60
N VAL A 149 -18.61 26.32 -2.39
CA VAL A 149 -18.29 27.17 -1.22
C VAL A 149 -16.95 27.90 -1.41
N LYS A 150 -15.93 27.22 -1.93
CA LYS A 150 -14.64 27.85 -2.26
C LYS A 150 -14.79 28.97 -3.29
N ALA A 151 -15.54 28.74 -4.35
CA ALA A 151 -15.82 29.75 -5.37
C ALA A 151 -16.54 30.99 -4.77
N LEU A 152 -17.56 30.76 -3.94
CA LEU A 152 -18.26 31.82 -3.23
C LEU A 152 -17.31 32.64 -2.35
N LEU A 153 -16.46 31.98 -1.57
CA LEU A 153 -15.47 32.70 -0.73
C LEU A 153 -14.46 33.47 -1.57
N SER A 154 -14.03 32.95 -2.72
CA SER A 154 -13.15 33.64 -3.65
C SER A 154 -13.80 34.90 -4.25
N VAL A 155 -15.09 34.84 -4.58
CA VAL A 155 -15.85 36.00 -5.07
C VAL A 155 -16.02 37.06 -3.99
N ILE A 156 -16.23 36.65 -2.74
CA ILE A 156 -16.32 37.59 -1.58
C ILE A 156 -14.99 38.31 -1.34
N ASP A 157 -13.88 37.57 -1.45
CA ASP A 157 -12.53 38.10 -1.28
C ASP A 157 -12.13 39.02 -2.43
N ASN A 158 -12.41 38.62 -3.67
CA ASN A 158 -12.15 39.45 -4.85
C ASN A 158 -13.26 39.32 -5.90
N PRO A 159 -14.24 40.25 -5.93
CA PRO A 159 -15.38 40.20 -6.85
C PRO A 159 -15.02 40.44 -8.33
N LEU A 160 -13.75 40.72 -8.64
CA LEU A 160 -13.26 40.88 -10.02
C LEU A 160 -12.71 39.58 -10.60
N GLN A 161 -12.84 38.45 -9.90
CA GLN A 161 -12.46 37.13 -10.40
C GLN A 161 -13.63 36.44 -11.12
N ASP A 162 -13.69 36.61 -12.42
CA ASP A 162 -14.74 36.06 -13.31
C ASP A 162 -14.73 34.53 -13.36
N ILE A 163 -13.55 33.87 -13.20
CA ILE A 163 -13.42 32.40 -13.20
C ILE A 163 -14.20 31.73 -12.05
N SER A 164 -14.32 32.41 -10.92
CA SER A 164 -15.06 31.87 -9.75
C SER A 164 -16.58 32.10 -9.85
N LEU A 165 -17.06 32.80 -10.88
CA LEU A 165 -18.48 33.06 -11.14
C LEU A 165 -19.09 32.06 -12.16
N LEU A 166 -18.27 31.28 -12.83
CA LEU A 166 -18.65 30.22 -13.76
C LEU A 166 -18.76 28.87 -13.04
#